data_fec3075857ce75364848c89c4200e598
#
_entry.id   fec3075857ce75364848c89c4200e598
#
_cell.length_a   1.000
_cell.length_b   1.000
_cell.length_c   1.000
_cell.angle_alpha   90.00
_cell.angle_beta   90.00
_cell.angle_gamma   90.00
#
_symmetry.space_group_name_H-M   'P 1'
#
loop_
_entity.id
_entity.type
_entity.pdbx_description
1 polymer ?
#
loop_
_entity_poly.entity_id
_entity_poly.type
_entity_poly.pdbx_seq_one_letter_code
_entity_poly.pdbx_strand_id
1 'polypeptide(L)'
;MLKTITDLKPSRFLFAALLMGALTACAIPPSDDKEAMAEFEKANDPFEPANRLVFAANVAVDQLVLQPTAVTYRDLFPNELKPPIENFITNLFMPLSFLHSLLQGDMERANMAATRFFTALPTFLLGNTMPDKQPVFEDAGQTLAVWGFEQGPYVMLPLIGPSSLRDTFGTIGDFFFDPVGWVTDTPVTIGRATGNAIVRRSNNIDQVRDLQRNSLDYYAAVRSLYRQQREDQVRNGGSVPVQPAP
;
A
#
# COMPACT_ATOMS: atom_id res chain seq x y z
N MET A 1 28.86 -18.08 28.17
CA MET A 1 29.64 -16.91 27.74
C MET A 1 28.64 -15.80 27.42
N LEU A 2 28.34 -14.93 28.36
CA LEU A 2 27.48 -13.75 28.18
C LEU A 2 28.30 -12.71 27.38
N LYS A 3 27.88 -12.40 26.14
CA LYS A 3 28.39 -11.21 25.47
C LYS A 3 27.77 -9.98 26.09
N THR A 4 28.62 -9.17 26.66
CA THR A 4 28.30 -7.93 27.38
C THR A 4 27.69 -6.91 26.40
N ILE A 5 26.67 -6.19 26.89
CA ILE A 5 25.85 -5.19 26.17
C ILE A 5 26.65 -3.93 25.69
N THR A 6 27.98 -3.93 25.91
CA THR A 6 28.86 -2.78 25.67
C THR A 6 29.32 -2.57 24.21
N ASP A 7 28.99 -3.47 23.28
CA ASP A 7 29.44 -3.36 21.86
C ASP A 7 28.40 -2.76 20.89
N LEU A 8 27.37 -2.08 21.39
CA LEU A 8 26.40 -1.36 20.52
C LEU A 8 27.04 -0.05 20.04
N LYS A 9 27.34 -0.02 18.73
CA LYS A 9 27.87 1.17 18.03
C LYS A 9 26.98 2.40 18.34
N PRO A 10 27.58 3.57 18.64
CA PRO A 10 26.82 4.80 19.00
C PRO A 10 25.79 5.23 17.93
N SER A 11 25.98 4.82 16.68
CA SER A 11 25.01 5.05 15.59
C SER A 11 23.65 4.37 15.82
N ARG A 12 23.61 3.24 16.54
CA ARG A 12 22.35 2.54 16.85
C ARG A 12 21.55 3.24 17.95
N PHE A 13 22.24 3.86 18.92
CA PHE A 13 21.60 4.69 19.95
C PHE A 13 21.06 6.00 19.37
N LEU A 14 21.78 6.63 18.44
CA LEU A 14 21.32 7.81 17.72
C LEU A 14 20.07 7.51 16.89
N PHE A 15 20.02 6.36 16.22
CA PHE A 15 18.86 5.95 15.41
C PHE A 15 17.65 5.63 16.31
N ALA A 16 17.85 4.94 17.43
CA ALA A 16 16.81 4.65 18.42
C ALA A 16 16.31 5.93 19.12
N ALA A 17 17.20 6.88 19.44
CA ALA A 17 16.84 8.17 20.03
C ALA A 17 16.09 9.07 19.04
N LEU A 18 16.45 9.04 17.75
CA LEU A 18 15.72 9.74 16.69
C LEU A 18 14.31 9.15 16.46
N LEU A 19 14.19 7.82 16.51
CA LEU A 19 12.88 7.14 16.45
C LEU A 19 12.02 7.45 17.68
N MET A 20 12.60 7.46 18.89
CA MET A 20 11.86 7.82 20.11
C MET A 20 11.51 9.32 20.17
N GLY A 21 12.38 10.21 19.67
CA GLY A 21 12.08 11.63 19.57
C GLY A 21 10.95 11.95 18.58
N ALA A 22 10.83 11.16 17.51
CA ALA A 22 9.73 11.28 16.54
C ALA A 22 8.37 10.86 17.13
N LEU A 23 8.36 9.95 18.11
CA LEU A 23 7.13 9.46 18.76
C LEU A 23 6.55 10.48 19.78
N THR A 24 7.31 11.49 20.21
CA THR A 24 6.83 12.51 21.17
C THR A 24 6.24 13.76 20.53
N ALA A 25 6.27 13.86 19.20
CA ALA A 25 5.73 15.00 18.46
C ALA A 25 4.26 14.77 18.06
N CYS A 26 3.38 14.46 19.03
CA CYS A 26 1.94 14.54 18.80
C CYS A 26 1.55 16.02 18.77
N ALA A 27 1.35 16.58 17.58
CA ALA A 27 0.78 17.91 17.41
C ALA A 27 -0.75 17.82 17.62
N ILE A 28 -1.19 17.76 18.88
CA ILE A 28 -2.61 17.82 19.22
C ILE A 28 -3.00 19.30 19.25
N PRO A 29 -4.05 19.73 18.51
CA PRO A 29 -4.55 21.11 18.56
C PRO A 29 -4.98 21.50 19.98
N PRO A 30 -5.00 22.80 20.31
CA PRO A 30 -5.55 23.26 21.58
C PRO A 30 -7.01 22.82 21.72
N SER A 31 -7.39 22.36 22.92
CA SER A 31 -8.73 21.81 23.19
C SER A 31 -9.88 22.83 23.12
N ASP A 32 -9.56 24.12 23.08
CA ASP A 32 -10.50 25.23 22.92
C ASP A 32 -10.84 25.54 21.45
N ASP A 33 -10.00 25.09 20.50
CA ASP A 33 -10.28 25.17 19.07
C ASP A 33 -11.02 23.91 18.60
N LYS A 34 -12.36 23.98 18.67
CA LYS A 34 -13.24 22.84 18.30
C LYS A 34 -13.15 22.47 16.82
N GLU A 35 -12.87 23.43 15.94
CA GLU A 35 -12.80 23.21 14.49
C GLU A 35 -11.49 22.47 14.16
N ALA A 36 -10.35 22.94 14.69
CA ALA A 36 -9.07 22.26 14.55
C ALA A 36 -9.08 20.86 15.19
N MET A 37 -9.77 20.69 16.33
CA MET A 37 -9.94 19.35 16.94
C MET A 37 -10.76 18.41 16.06
N ALA A 38 -11.87 18.89 15.48
CA ALA A 38 -12.68 18.06 14.58
C ALA A 38 -11.91 17.66 13.30
N GLU A 39 -11.12 18.57 12.75
CA GLU A 39 -10.23 18.25 11.61
C GLU A 39 -9.14 17.24 12.00
N PHE A 40 -8.53 17.39 13.17
CA PHE A 40 -7.54 16.47 13.70
C PHE A 40 -8.12 15.06 13.91
N GLU A 41 -9.29 14.96 14.55
CA GLU A 41 -9.99 13.69 14.73
C GLU A 41 -10.35 13.04 13.38
N LYS A 42 -10.88 13.83 12.45
CA LYS A 42 -11.18 13.37 11.09
C LYS A 42 -9.95 12.93 10.33
N ALA A 43 -8.83 13.63 10.48
CA ALA A 43 -7.56 13.25 9.89
C ALA A 43 -7.02 11.95 10.48
N ASN A 44 -7.30 11.65 11.76
CA ASN A 44 -6.81 10.50 12.51
C ASN A 44 -5.31 10.22 12.27
N ASP A 45 -4.50 11.26 12.40
CA ASP A 45 -3.08 11.25 12.12
C ASP A 45 -2.28 11.82 13.30
N PRO A 46 -2.28 11.12 14.45
CA PRO A 46 -1.58 11.60 15.64
C PRO A 46 -0.07 11.66 15.45
N PHE A 47 0.48 10.94 14.46
CA PHE A 47 1.90 10.90 14.13
C PHE A 47 2.28 11.83 12.96
N GLU A 48 1.45 12.83 12.64
CA GLU A 48 1.62 13.68 11.46
C GLU A 48 3.05 14.23 11.28
N PRO A 49 3.76 14.77 12.31
CA PRO A 49 5.12 15.27 12.11
C PRO A 49 6.10 14.19 11.66
N ALA A 50 6.02 12.98 12.23
CA ALA A 50 6.84 11.84 11.83
C ALA A 50 6.44 11.31 10.44
N ASN A 51 5.14 11.21 10.18
CA ASN A 51 4.60 10.79 8.90
C ASN A 51 5.02 11.73 7.76
N ARG A 52 5.02 13.05 7.99
CA ARG A 52 5.50 14.05 7.01
C ARG A 52 6.99 13.90 6.71
N LEU A 53 7.82 13.57 7.70
CA LEU A 53 9.25 13.32 7.48
C LEU A 53 9.47 12.07 6.60
N VAL A 54 8.77 10.99 6.91
CA VAL A 54 8.83 9.75 6.10
C VAL A 54 8.26 10.00 4.69
N PHE A 55 7.19 10.78 4.58
CA PHE A 55 6.60 11.17 3.30
C PHE A 55 7.61 11.95 2.45
N ALA A 56 8.30 12.93 3.01
CA ALA A 56 9.32 13.69 2.30
C ALA A 56 10.46 12.78 1.80
N ALA A 57 10.90 11.81 2.61
CA ALA A 57 11.88 10.82 2.19
C ALA A 57 11.34 9.92 1.05
N ASN A 58 10.09 9.47 1.13
CA ASN A 58 9.45 8.67 0.08
C ASN A 58 9.34 9.47 -1.23
N VAL A 59 8.96 10.75 -1.16
CA VAL A 59 8.91 11.65 -2.34
C VAL A 59 10.29 11.82 -2.95
N ALA A 60 11.34 11.96 -2.15
CA ALA A 60 12.71 12.04 -2.66
C ALA A 60 13.13 10.76 -3.40
N VAL A 61 12.81 9.59 -2.83
CA VAL A 61 13.08 8.28 -3.50
C VAL A 61 12.25 8.13 -4.78
N ASP A 62 10.97 8.55 -4.76
CA ASP A 62 10.15 8.54 -5.98
C ASP A 62 10.79 9.40 -7.09
N GLN A 63 11.14 10.64 -6.78
CA GLN A 63 11.71 11.57 -7.76
C GLN A 63 13.08 11.15 -8.29
N LEU A 64 13.91 10.55 -7.45
CA LEU A 64 15.28 10.16 -7.83
C LEU A 64 15.36 8.81 -8.51
N VAL A 65 14.46 7.87 -8.20
CA VAL A 65 14.56 6.48 -8.66
C VAL A 65 13.27 6.00 -9.33
N LEU A 66 12.14 6.02 -8.62
CA LEU A 66 10.93 5.34 -9.10
C LEU A 66 10.31 6.07 -10.28
N GLN A 67 10.18 7.40 -10.22
CA GLN A 67 9.61 8.20 -11.30
C GLN A 67 10.44 8.11 -12.60
N PRO A 68 11.78 8.29 -12.61
CA PRO A 68 12.57 8.14 -13.83
C PRO A 68 12.46 6.73 -14.44
N THR A 69 12.46 5.70 -13.58
CA THR A 69 12.28 4.31 -14.02
C THR A 69 10.90 4.07 -14.63
N ALA A 70 9.86 4.61 -14.01
CA ALA A 70 8.48 4.51 -14.50
C ALA A 70 8.28 5.26 -15.83
N VAL A 71 8.90 6.43 -15.99
CA VAL A 71 8.90 7.18 -17.27
C VAL A 71 9.63 6.38 -18.34
N THR A 72 10.79 5.81 -18.02
CA THR A 72 11.55 4.94 -18.94
C THR A 72 10.71 3.74 -19.37
N TYR A 73 10.02 3.08 -18.43
CA TYR A 73 9.11 1.98 -18.75
C TYR A 73 7.96 2.45 -19.65
N ARG A 74 7.30 3.58 -19.32
CA ARG A 74 6.20 4.11 -20.11
C ARG A 74 6.60 4.48 -21.54
N ASP A 75 7.74 5.11 -21.71
CA ASP A 75 8.12 5.77 -22.97
C ASP A 75 9.00 4.91 -23.87
N LEU A 76 9.83 4.02 -23.30
CA LEU A 76 10.78 3.18 -24.06
C LEU A 76 10.29 1.76 -24.30
N PHE A 77 9.42 1.20 -23.45
CA PHE A 77 8.89 -0.14 -23.67
C PHE A 77 7.82 -0.13 -24.75
N PRO A 78 7.90 -1.07 -25.74
CA PRO A 78 6.87 -1.24 -26.73
C PRO A 78 5.50 -1.50 -26.10
N ASN A 79 4.46 -0.88 -26.64
CA ASN A 79 3.11 -0.99 -26.07
C ASN A 79 2.59 -2.45 -26.08
N GLU A 80 3.06 -3.25 -27.02
CA GLU A 80 2.70 -4.67 -27.17
C GLU A 80 3.25 -5.54 -26.05
N LEU A 81 4.38 -5.12 -25.42
CA LEU A 81 5.03 -5.87 -24.32
C LEU A 81 4.52 -5.48 -22.92
N LYS A 82 3.86 -4.31 -22.78
CA LYS A 82 3.35 -3.85 -21.50
C LYS A 82 2.26 -4.78 -20.94
N PRO A 83 1.19 -5.14 -21.72
CA PRO A 83 0.15 -6.01 -21.20
C PRO A 83 0.64 -7.38 -20.68
N PRO A 84 1.52 -8.11 -21.39
CA PRO A 84 2.11 -9.34 -20.85
C PRO A 84 2.85 -9.15 -19.54
N ILE A 85 3.64 -8.06 -19.38
CA ILE A 85 4.38 -7.78 -18.15
C ILE A 85 3.40 -7.46 -17.01
N GLU A 86 2.40 -6.62 -17.25
CA GLU A 86 1.37 -6.26 -16.28
C GLU A 86 0.54 -7.48 -15.85
N ASN A 87 0.20 -8.35 -16.81
CA ASN A 87 -0.49 -9.60 -16.52
C ASN A 87 0.35 -10.53 -15.67
N PHE A 88 1.65 -10.68 -15.99
CA PHE A 88 2.55 -11.51 -15.21
C PHE A 88 2.61 -11.05 -13.75
N ILE A 89 2.82 -9.75 -13.52
CA ILE A 89 2.86 -9.18 -12.19
C ILE A 89 1.52 -9.38 -11.48
N THR A 90 0.40 -9.06 -12.15
CA THR A 90 -0.96 -9.22 -11.60
C THR A 90 -1.24 -10.67 -11.23
N ASN A 91 -0.94 -11.62 -12.11
CA ASN A 91 -1.21 -13.03 -11.89
C ASN A 91 -0.38 -13.60 -10.72
N LEU A 92 0.80 -13.06 -10.44
CA LEU A 92 1.59 -13.42 -9.26
C LEU A 92 0.96 -12.96 -7.94
N PHE A 93 0.02 -12.00 -7.95
CA PHE A 93 -0.73 -11.60 -6.75
C PHE A 93 -2.02 -12.41 -6.54
N MET A 94 -2.48 -13.15 -7.55
CA MET A 94 -3.75 -13.89 -7.47
C MET A 94 -3.79 -14.96 -6.38
N PRO A 95 -2.70 -15.73 -6.10
CA PRO A 95 -2.72 -16.70 -4.99
C PRO A 95 -2.95 -16.05 -3.62
N LEU A 96 -2.36 -14.87 -3.37
CA LEU A 96 -2.59 -14.12 -2.13
C LEU A 96 -4.03 -13.61 -2.08
N SER A 97 -4.51 -13.01 -3.17
CA SER A 97 -5.91 -12.54 -3.27
C SER A 97 -6.91 -13.67 -3.09
N PHE A 98 -6.64 -14.85 -3.63
CA PHE A 98 -7.46 -16.06 -3.42
C PHE A 98 -7.56 -16.41 -1.94
N LEU A 99 -6.41 -16.48 -1.26
CA LEU A 99 -6.37 -16.78 0.18
C LEU A 99 -7.20 -15.79 0.99
N HIS A 100 -7.00 -14.49 0.76
CA HIS A 100 -7.72 -13.46 1.51
C HIS A 100 -9.21 -13.42 1.19
N SER A 101 -9.61 -13.64 -0.08
CA SER A 101 -11.03 -13.78 -0.43
C SER A 101 -11.70 -14.96 0.31
N LEU A 102 -11.01 -16.10 0.45
CA LEU A 102 -11.49 -17.22 1.26
C LEU A 102 -11.63 -16.85 2.73
N LEU A 103 -10.64 -16.19 3.32
CA LEU A 103 -10.66 -15.75 4.72
C LEU A 103 -11.75 -14.72 5.01
N GLN A 104 -12.17 -13.97 4.00
CA GLN A 104 -13.29 -13.02 4.05
C GLN A 104 -14.65 -13.70 3.80
N GLY A 105 -14.67 -14.96 3.35
CA GLY A 105 -15.88 -15.68 2.99
C GLY A 105 -16.44 -15.30 1.63
N ASP A 106 -15.70 -14.55 0.81
CA ASP A 106 -16.10 -14.13 -0.53
C ASP A 106 -15.69 -15.19 -1.58
N MET A 107 -16.55 -16.17 -1.77
CA MET A 107 -16.33 -17.28 -2.69
C MET A 107 -16.33 -16.85 -4.16
N GLU A 108 -17.03 -15.77 -4.52
CA GLU A 108 -17.04 -15.27 -5.88
C GLU A 108 -15.68 -14.68 -6.24
N ARG A 109 -15.13 -13.79 -5.40
CA ARG A 109 -13.81 -13.19 -5.60
C ARG A 109 -12.71 -14.25 -5.49
N ALA A 110 -12.81 -15.19 -4.59
CA ALA A 110 -11.89 -16.34 -4.51
C ALA A 110 -11.88 -17.13 -5.82
N ASN A 111 -13.04 -17.47 -6.37
CA ASN A 111 -13.14 -18.18 -7.64
C ASN A 111 -12.56 -17.35 -8.80
N MET A 112 -12.79 -16.04 -8.82
CA MET A 112 -12.22 -15.14 -9.83
C MET A 112 -10.68 -15.13 -9.77
N ALA A 113 -10.10 -14.98 -8.58
CA ALA A 113 -8.65 -14.98 -8.39
C ALA A 113 -8.03 -16.34 -8.78
N ALA A 114 -8.62 -17.44 -8.34
CA ALA A 114 -8.18 -18.80 -8.69
C ALA A 114 -8.27 -19.04 -10.20
N THR A 115 -9.42 -18.74 -10.82
CA THR A 115 -9.62 -18.92 -12.27
C THR A 115 -8.56 -18.14 -13.05
N ARG A 116 -8.35 -16.85 -12.72
CA ARG A 116 -7.35 -16.02 -13.39
C ARG A 116 -5.95 -16.62 -13.28
N PHE A 117 -5.56 -17.09 -12.09
CA PHE A 117 -4.24 -17.68 -11.88
C PHE A 117 -4.06 -18.97 -12.69
N PHE A 118 -4.96 -19.95 -12.50
CA PHE A 118 -4.81 -21.25 -13.12
C PHE A 118 -4.93 -21.23 -14.65
N THR A 119 -5.78 -20.35 -15.19
CA THR A 119 -5.93 -20.23 -16.66
C THR A 119 -4.78 -19.45 -17.29
N ALA A 120 -4.02 -18.66 -16.54
CA ALA A 120 -2.83 -17.99 -17.03
C ALA A 120 -1.57 -18.86 -17.01
N LEU A 121 -1.54 -19.99 -16.27
CA LEU A 121 -0.38 -20.89 -16.20
C LEU A 121 0.13 -21.38 -17.56
N PRO A 122 -0.72 -21.81 -18.52
CA PRO A 122 -0.25 -22.25 -19.85
C PRO A 122 0.49 -21.18 -20.65
N THR A 123 0.31 -19.92 -20.32
CA THR A 123 1.00 -18.78 -20.94
C THR A 123 2.15 -18.25 -20.06
N PHE A 124 2.66 -19.05 -19.14
CA PHE A 124 3.66 -18.61 -18.15
C PHE A 124 3.23 -17.35 -17.37
N LEU A 125 1.95 -17.25 -17.04
CA LEU A 125 1.31 -16.12 -16.36
C LEU A 125 1.29 -14.79 -17.16
N LEU A 126 1.68 -14.79 -18.41
CA LEU A 126 1.70 -13.60 -19.27
C LEU A 126 0.32 -13.26 -19.86
N GLY A 127 -0.59 -14.24 -19.89
CA GLY A 127 -1.92 -14.10 -20.47
C GLY A 127 -2.93 -13.43 -19.55
N ASN A 128 -3.88 -12.71 -20.15
CA ASN A 128 -5.10 -12.28 -19.48
C ASN A 128 -6.28 -13.09 -20.03
N THR A 129 -6.73 -14.06 -19.26
CA THR A 129 -7.83 -14.96 -19.64
C THR A 129 -9.22 -14.43 -19.26
N MET A 130 -9.27 -13.30 -18.56
CA MET A 130 -10.49 -12.62 -18.12
C MET A 130 -10.42 -11.12 -18.46
N PRO A 131 -10.35 -10.73 -19.76
CA PRO A 131 -10.12 -9.34 -20.15
C PRO A 131 -11.27 -8.41 -19.75
N ASP A 132 -12.49 -8.92 -19.65
CA ASP A 132 -13.67 -8.14 -19.28
C ASP A 132 -13.86 -7.98 -17.77
N LYS A 133 -13.00 -8.61 -16.96
CA LYS A 133 -13.06 -8.54 -15.49
C LYS A 133 -11.80 -7.91 -14.92
N GLN A 134 -12.01 -6.97 -14.02
CA GLN A 134 -10.90 -6.40 -13.24
C GLN A 134 -10.28 -7.46 -12.35
N PRO A 135 -8.93 -7.45 -12.20
CA PRO A 135 -8.27 -8.37 -11.28
C PRO A 135 -8.69 -8.09 -9.83
N VAL A 136 -8.87 -9.16 -9.09
CA VAL A 136 -9.17 -9.09 -7.65
C VAL A 136 -7.88 -8.89 -6.89
N PHE A 137 -7.79 -7.82 -6.10
CA PHE A 137 -6.67 -7.59 -5.20
C PHE A 137 -7.20 -7.54 -3.77
N GLU A 138 -6.91 -8.61 -3.02
CA GLU A 138 -7.22 -8.73 -1.61
C GLU A 138 -5.93 -8.88 -0.80
N ASP A 139 -5.95 -8.33 0.40
CA ASP A 139 -4.83 -8.34 1.32
C ASP A 139 -5.30 -8.57 2.77
N ALA A 140 -4.35 -8.80 3.68
CA ALA A 140 -4.65 -9.05 5.08
C ALA A 140 -5.29 -7.84 5.78
N GLY A 141 -4.98 -6.60 5.38
CA GLY A 141 -5.63 -5.41 5.94
C GLY A 141 -7.12 -5.34 5.60
N GLN A 142 -7.52 -5.73 4.37
CA GLN A 142 -8.93 -5.88 3.98
C GLN A 142 -9.61 -7.02 4.76
N THR A 143 -8.93 -8.15 4.89
CA THR A 143 -9.43 -9.29 5.70
C THR A 143 -9.67 -8.88 7.15
N LEU A 144 -8.73 -8.18 7.77
CA LEU A 144 -8.90 -7.64 9.13
C LEU A 144 -10.08 -6.67 9.21
N ALA A 145 -10.31 -5.84 8.18
CA ALA A 145 -11.47 -4.95 8.12
C ALA A 145 -12.80 -5.72 8.08
N VAL A 146 -12.89 -6.76 7.25
CA VAL A 146 -14.08 -7.64 7.19
C VAL A 146 -14.32 -8.34 8.52
N TRP A 147 -13.27 -8.68 9.26
CA TRP A 147 -13.38 -9.25 10.60
C TRP A 147 -13.71 -8.22 11.69
N GLY A 148 -13.90 -6.95 11.34
CA GLY A 148 -14.35 -5.90 12.25
C GLY A 148 -13.23 -5.10 12.92
N PHE A 149 -11.97 -5.27 12.49
CA PHE A 149 -10.87 -4.43 12.99
C PHE A 149 -10.94 -3.03 12.36
N GLU A 150 -10.97 -2.01 13.20
CA GLU A 150 -10.92 -0.63 12.76
C GLU A 150 -9.60 -0.28 12.07
N GLN A 151 -9.63 0.72 11.21
CA GLN A 151 -8.45 1.16 10.45
C GLN A 151 -7.32 1.67 11.38
N GLY A 152 -7.71 2.30 12.50
CA GLY A 152 -6.77 2.93 13.42
C GLY A 152 -6.07 4.17 12.85
N PRO A 153 -5.03 4.67 13.55
CA PRO A 153 -4.25 5.83 13.12
C PRO A 153 -3.61 5.67 11.74
N TYR A 154 -3.49 6.78 11.04
CA TYR A 154 -2.71 6.84 9.80
C TYR A 154 -1.22 6.71 10.07
N VAL A 155 -0.53 5.96 9.21
CA VAL A 155 0.92 5.72 9.28
C VAL A 155 1.52 5.84 7.88
N MET A 156 2.61 6.59 7.76
CA MET A 156 3.39 6.65 6.53
C MET A 156 4.58 5.68 6.62
N LEU A 157 4.55 4.62 5.83
CA LEU A 157 5.61 3.61 5.83
C LEU A 157 6.75 3.99 4.87
N PRO A 158 8.03 3.81 5.29
CA PRO A 158 9.17 4.02 4.41
C PRO A 158 9.09 3.12 3.18
N LEU A 159 9.26 3.69 2.00
CA LEU A 159 9.24 3.04 0.67
C LEU A 159 7.90 2.42 0.25
N ILE A 160 7.04 2.05 1.19
CA ILE A 160 5.72 1.45 0.93
C ILE A 160 4.68 2.55 0.68
N GLY A 161 4.76 3.63 1.44
CA GLY A 161 3.85 4.78 1.30
C GLY A 161 2.74 4.83 2.35
N PRO A 162 1.57 5.41 2.02
CA PRO A 162 0.46 5.61 2.94
C PRO A 162 -0.11 4.27 3.42
N SER A 163 -0.42 4.20 4.71
CA SER A 163 -0.95 3.04 5.40
C SER A 163 -1.80 3.47 6.60
N SER A 164 -2.37 2.52 7.29
CA SER A 164 -2.98 2.65 8.61
C SER A 164 -2.34 1.64 9.56
N LEU A 165 -2.65 1.74 10.85
CA LEU A 165 -2.16 0.76 11.81
C LEU A 165 -2.62 -0.66 11.44
N ARG A 166 -3.92 -0.85 11.13
CA ARG A 166 -4.47 -2.13 10.66
C ARG A 166 -3.75 -2.63 9.42
N ASP A 167 -3.60 -1.77 8.41
CA ASP A 167 -3.03 -2.16 7.12
C ASP A 167 -1.52 -2.40 7.21
N THR A 168 -0.84 -1.75 8.16
CA THR A 168 0.56 -2.05 8.48
C THR A 168 0.73 -3.46 9.04
N PHE A 169 -0.13 -3.86 10.00
CA PHE A 169 -0.15 -5.24 10.47
C PHE A 169 -0.57 -6.22 9.38
N GLY A 170 -1.51 -5.82 8.51
CA GLY A 170 -1.88 -6.58 7.34
C GLY A 170 -0.70 -6.83 6.40
N THR A 171 0.08 -5.79 6.08
CA THR A 171 1.28 -5.90 5.23
C THR A 171 2.32 -6.86 5.82
N ILE A 172 2.51 -6.83 7.14
CA ILE A 172 3.38 -7.79 7.84
C ILE A 172 2.80 -9.22 7.70
N GLY A 173 1.49 -9.37 7.88
CA GLY A 173 0.80 -10.65 7.68
C GLY A 173 0.98 -11.18 6.27
N ASP A 174 0.77 -10.36 5.25
CA ASP A 174 0.93 -10.73 3.84
C ASP A 174 2.34 -11.22 3.54
N PHE A 175 3.36 -10.61 4.14
CA PHE A 175 4.73 -11.08 3.98
C PHE A 175 4.93 -12.53 4.46
N PHE A 176 4.25 -12.93 5.54
CA PHE A 176 4.34 -14.30 6.06
C PHE A 176 3.38 -15.28 5.37
N PHE A 177 2.23 -14.81 4.90
CA PHE A 177 1.17 -15.66 4.36
C PHE A 177 1.12 -15.70 2.82
N ASP A 178 2.01 -14.97 2.14
CA ASP A 178 2.05 -14.97 0.67
C ASP A 178 2.49 -16.34 0.11
N PRO A 179 1.59 -17.08 -0.57
CA PRO A 179 1.92 -18.41 -1.09
C PRO A 179 3.05 -18.40 -2.12
N VAL A 180 3.20 -17.31 -2.89
CA VAL A 180 4.28 -17.16 -3.85
C VAL A 180 5.62 -17.03 -3.14
N GLY A 181 5.66 -16.30 -2.01
CA GLY A 181 6.86 -16.16 -1.19
C GLY A 181 7.35 -17.48 -0.58
N TRP A 182 6.46 -18.49 -0.43
CA TRP A 182 6.85 -19.82 0.10
C TRP A 182 7.50 -20.74 -0.93
N VAL A 183 7.20 -20.53 -2.23
CA VAL A 183 7.67 -21.41 -3.31
C VAL A 183 8.71 -20.75 -4.20
N THR A 184 9.03 -19.48 -3.97
CA THR A 184 10.01 -18.73 -4.75
C THR A 184 11.07 -18.12 -3.85
N ASP A 185 12.23 -17.82 -4.46
CA ASP A 185 13.33 -17.16 -3.77
C ASP A 185 13.06 -15.66 -3.55
N THR A 186 13.76 -15.08 -2.57
CA THR A 186 13.70 -13.64 -2.23
C THR A 186 13.80 -12.69 -3.45
N PRO A 187 14.68 -12.92 -4.45
CA PRO A 187 14.74 -12.08 -5.64
C PRO A 187 13.43 -12.00 -6.43
N VAL A 188 12.65 -13.09 -6.50
CA VAL A 188 11.35 -13.12 -7.18
C VAL A 188 10.33 -12.28 -6.44
N THR A 189 10.28 -12.39 -5.12
CA THR A 189 9.38 -11.60 -4.27
C THR A 189 9.70 -10.10 -4.37
N ILE A 190 10.97 -9.73 -4.30
CA ILE A 190 11.42 -8.34 -4.47
C ILE A 190 11.11 -7.85 -5.90
N GLY A 191 11.41 -8.67 -6.92
CA GLY A 191 11.14 -8.35 -8.33
C GLY A 191 9.65 -8.11 -8.60
N ARG A 192 8.77 -8.93 -8.00
CA ARG A 192 7.31 -8.74 -8.07
C ARG A 192 6.88 -7.42 -7.44
N ALA A 193 7.35 -7.11 -6.24
CA ALA A 193 7.00 -5.87 -5.54
C ALA A 193 7.52 -4.63 -6.29
N THR A 194 8.78 -4.65 -6.73
CA THR A 194 9.41 -3.56 -7.49
C THR A 194 8.76 -3.38 -8.86
N GLY A 195 8.51 -4.48 -9.58
CA GLY A 195 7.82 -4.44 -10.87
C GLY A 195 6.42 -3.85 -10.75
N ASN A 196 5.65 -4.28 -9.74
CA ASN A 196 4.34 -3.70 -9.45
C ASN A 196 4.42 -2.19 -9.14
N ALA A 197 5.40 -1.75 -8.36
CA ALA A 197 5.60 -0.34 -8.06
C ALA A 197 5.90 0.47 -9.33
N ILE A 198 6.77 -0.02 -10.22
CA ILE A 198 7.11 0.64 -11.49
C ILE A 198 5.88 0.73 -12.40
N VAL A 199 5.16 -0.37 -12.60
CA VAL A 199 3.96 -0.41 -13.45
C VAL A 199 2.89 0.53 -12.89
N ARG A 200 2.57 0.44 -11.61
CA ARG A 200 1.59 1.34 -10.98
C ARG A 200 2.01 2.81 -11.09
N ARG A 201 3.29 3.11 -10.87
CA ARG A 201 3.80 4.47 -10.98
C ARG A 201 3.75 4.98 -12.43
N SER A 202 4.04 4.14 -13.41
CA SER A 202 3.97 4.49 -14.83
C SER A 202 2.54 4.81 -15.28
N ASN A 203 1.57 4.04 -14.79
CA ASN A 203 0.15 4.22 -15.11
C ASN A 203 -0.46 5.46 -14.41
N ASN A 204 0.18 5.96 -13.35
CA ASN A 204 -0.31 7.10 -12.57
C ASN A 204 0.60 8.35 -12.63
N ILE A 205 1.52 8.44 -13.61
CA ILE A 205 2.46 9.58 -13.70
C ILE A 205 1.74 10.92 -13.73
N ASP A 206 0.74 11.05 -14.60
CA ASP A 206 0.05 12.31 -14.81
C ASP A 206 -0.86 12.65 -13.62
N GLN A 207 -1.57 11.68 -13.07
CA GLN A 207 -2.42 11.86 -11.88
C GLN A 207 -1.62 12.31 -10.66
N VAL A 208 -0.47 11.68 -10.41
CA VAL A 208 0.42 12.05 -9.30
C VAL A 208 0.98 13.46 -9.51
N ARG A 209 1.37 13.80 -10.74
CA ARG A 209 1.84 15.14 -11.10
C ARG A 209 0.76 16.19 -10.88
N ASP A 210 -0.46 15.92 -11.29
CA ASP A 210 -1.59 16.82 -11.14
C ASP A 210 -1.96 17.00 -9.66
N LEU A 211 -1.98 15.91 -8.89
CA LEU A 211 -2.19 15.98 -7.45
C LEU A 211 -1.12 16.84 -6.76
N GLN A 212 0.16 16.63 -7.13
CA GLN A 212 1.29 17.39 -6.57
C GLN A 212 1.23 18.89 -6.90
N ARG A 213 0.78 19.25 -8.11
CA ARG A 213 0.72 20.64 -8.56
C ARG A 213 -0.49 21.40 -8.04
N ASN A 214 -1.63 20.72 -7.89
CA ASN A 214 -2.91 21.34 -7.59
C ASN A 214 -3.28 21.28 -6.10
N SER A 215 -2.54 20.52 -5.28
CA SER A 215 -2.79 20.43 -3.85
C SER A 215 -2.11 21.58 -3.11
N LEU A 216 -2.83 22.22 -2.19
CA LEU A 216 -2.26 23.18 -1.23
C LEU A 216 -1.32 22.45 -0.26
N ASP A 217 -1.69 21.27 0.17
CA ASP A 217 -0.88 20.36 0.99
C ASP A 217 -0.88 18.97 0.34
N TYR A 218 0.22 18.62 -0.29
CA TYR A 218 0.37 17.35 -1.01
C TYR A 218 0.30 16.13 -0.08
N TYR A 219 0.86 16.24 1.13
CA TYR A 219 0.78 15.18 2.14
C TYR A 219 -0.67 14.91 2.56
N ALA A 220 -1.43 15.96 2.91
CA ALA A 220 -2.82 15.84 3.31
C ALA A 220 -3.70 15.29 2.17
N ALA A 221 -3.42 15.68 0.92
CA ALA A 221 -4.11 15.15 -0.26
C ALA A 221 -3.86 13.65 -0.45
N VAL A 222 -2.61 13.21 -0.32
CA VAL A 222 -2.24 11.78 -0.42
C VAL A 222 -2.89 10.97 0.72
N ARG A 223 -2.88 11.49 1.95
CA ARG A 223 -3.55 10.86 3.10
C ARG A 223 -5.05 10.69 2.85
N SER A 224 -5.72 11.74 2.38
CA SER A 224 -7.16 11.71 2.08
C SER A 224 -7.49 10.72 0.97
N LEU A 225 -6.72 10.73 -0.12
CA LEU A 225 -6.90 9.82 -1.25
C LEU A 225 -6.71 8.35 -0.83
N TYR A 226 -5.66 8.07 -0.05
CA TYR A 226 -5.43 6.73 0.48
C TYR A 226 -6.64 6.22 1.26
N ARG A 227 -7.20 7.03 2.18
CA ARG A 227 -8.33 6.64 3.00
C ARG A 227 -9.57 6.32 2.15
N GLN A 228 -9.88 7.17 1.19
CA GLN A 228 -11.00 6.96 0.27
C GLN A 228 -10.83 5.67 -0.55
N GLN A 229 -9.66 5.49 -1.16
CA GLN A 229 -9.36 4.27 -1.92
C GLN A 229 -9.42 3.02 -1.04
N ARG A 230 -8.91 3.12 0.19
CA ARG A 230 -8.89 1.98 1.11
C ARG A 230 -10.29 1.58 1.57
N GLU A 231 -11.14 2.55 1.83
CA GLU A 231 -12.56 2.29 2.12
C GLU A 231 -13.27 1.63 0.93
N ASP A 232 -13.01 2.08 -0.29
CA ASP A 232 -13.57 1.46 -1.50
C ASP A 232 -13.08 0.02 -1.69
N GLN A 233 -11.81 -0.24 -1.43
CA GLN A 233 -11.24 -1.60 -1.49
C GLN A 233 -11.91 -2.53 -0.47
N VAL A 234 -12.05 -2.10 0.79
CA VAL A 234 -12.72 -2.89 1.84
C VAL A 234 -14.18 -3.18 1.50
N ARG A 235 -14.87 -2.26 0.82
CA ARG A 235 -16.25 -2.46 0.36
C ARG A 235 -16.35 -3.23 -0.96
N ASN A 236 -15.26 -3.58 -1.58
CA ASN A 236 -15.22 -4.25 -2.88
C ASN A 236 -15.98 -3.49 -3.98
N GLY A 237 -15.94 -2.14 -3.95
CA GLY A 237 -16.69 -1.29 -4.87
C GLY A 237 -18.20 -1.23 -4.60
N GLY A 238 -18.65 -1.78 -3.48
CA GLY A 238 -20.04 -1.66 -3.04
C GLY A 238 -20.43 -0.21 -2.77
N SER A 239 -21.64 0.19 -3.16
CA SER A 239 -22.15 1.54 -2.90
C SER A 239 -22.15 1.84 -1.41
N VAL A 240 -21.71 3.04 -1.03
CA VAL A 240 -21.89 3.56 0.35
C VAL A 240 -23.38 3.54 0.65
N PRO A 241 -23.83 2.91 1.75
CA PRO A 241 -25.17 3.18 2.25
C PRO A 241 -25.25 4.70 2.51
N VAL A 242 -26.12 5.40 1.78
CA VAL A 242 -26.38 6.80 2.05
C VAL A 242 -26.94 6.85 3.48
N GLN A 243 -26.09 7.21 4.44
CA GLN A 243 -26.61 7.55 5.76
C GLN A 243 -27.52 8.77 5.56
N PRO A 244 -28.79 8.70 5.96
CA PRO A 244 -29.63 9.90 5.96
C PRO A 244 -28.95 10.94 6.86
N ALA A 245 -28.83 12.16 6.35
CA ALA A 245 -28.32 13.28 7.13
C ALA A 245 -29.11 13.39 8.44
N PRO A 246 -28.42 13.71 9.58
CA PRO A 246 -29.06 13.87 10.88
C PRO A 246 -30.07 14.99 10.89
#